data_dd008c3cfd0cd49b88b8f1ba88c72e1e
#
_entry.id   dd008c3cfd0cd49b88b8f1ba88c72e1e
#
_cell.length_a   1.000
_cell.length_b   1.000
_cell.length_c   1.000
_cell.angle_alpha   90.00
_cell.angle_beta   90.00
_cell.angle_gamma   90.00
#
_symmetry.space_group_name_H-M   'P 1'
#
loop_
_entity.id
_entity.type
_entity.pdbx_description
1 polymer ?
#
loop_
_entity_poly.entity_id
_entity_poly.type
_entity_poly.pdbx_seq_one_letter_code
_entity_poly.pdbx_strand_id
1 'polypeptide(L)'
;MNFHVITIFPEMFDSYLKESIIGRAIKDKKIRIKFYNPIDFCEPKKRVDARPYGGGPGMVLRPELFLKAFSKIKIKDNKRTKIILFSPAGKKFTTEYAKKSAKKYTDIVMISGRYEGIDARVQKILKAQEISIGDYVLTGGELPAMVLIDSISRQIPGILGKYESLEEERVSSSEVYTRPEIFKYKGKNYKVPKVLLSGHQAKIEEWKQRQK
;
A
#
# COMPACT_ATOMS: atom_id res chain seq x y z
N MET A 1 -2.80 1.18 14.37
CA MET A 1 -2.50 -0.02 13.54
C MET A 1 -1.00 -0.20 13.39
N ASN A 2 -0.52 -1.45 13.37
CA ASN A 2 0.90 -1.74 13.17
C ASN A 2 1.11 -2.40 11.81
N PHE A 3 2.07 -1.89 11.06
CA PHE A 3 2.56 -2.49 9.81
C PHE A 3 3.95 -3.07 10.07
N HIS A 4 4.15 -4.33 9.73
CA HIS A 4 5.41 -5.04 9.81
C HIS A 4 5.85 -5.38 8.39
N VAL A 5 6.95 -4.82 7.93
CA VAL A 5 7.43 -5.04 6.57
C VAL A 5 8.70 -5.88 6.60
N ILE A 6 8.64 -7.05 6.00
CA ILE A 6 9.82 -7.91 5.79
C ILE A 6 10.34 -7.60 4.39
N THR A 7 11.52 -6.99 4.30
CA THR A 7 12.15 -6.57 3.04
C THR A 7 13.66 -6.53 3.18
N ILE A 8 14.37 -6.75 2.08
CA ILE A 8 15.83 -6.59 2.01
C ILE A 8 16.27 -5.15 1.68
N PHE A 9 15.30 -4.24 1.43
CA PHE A 9 15.54 -2.84 1.11
C PHE A 9 14.64 -1.89 1.93
N PRO A 10 14.80 -1.83 3.26
CA PRO A 10 13.96 -0.97 4.11
C PRO A 10 14.10 0.52 3.78
N GLU A 11 15.26 0.97 3.31
CA GLU A 11 15.56 2.38 2.98
C GLU A 11 14.69 2.92 1.82
N MET A 12 14.16 2.04 0.96
CA MET A 12 13.26 2.44 -0.13
C MET A 12 11.97 3.12 0.35
N PHE A 13 11.60 2.91 1.60
CA PHE A 13 10.38 3.47 2.20
C PHE A 13 10.57 4.88 2.76
N ASP A 14 11.78 5.31 3.00
CA ASP A 14 12.10 6.52 3.76
C ASP A 14 11.48 7.79 3.17
N SER A 15 11.59 7.98 1.86
CA SER A 15 11.09 9.16 1.17
C SER A 15 9.58 9.33 1.28
N TYR A 16 8.84 8.20 1.29
CA TYR A 16 7.38 8.22 1.31
C TYR A 16 6.81 8.28 2.74
N LEU A 17 7.38 7.51 3.66
CA LEU A 17 6.84 7.37 5.01
C LEU A 17 7.13 8.58 5.93
N LYS A 18 8.11 9.41 5.55
CA LYS A 18 8.47 10.60 6.35
C LYS A 18 7.63 11.82 6.01
N GLU A 19 6.86 11.78 4.92
CA GLU A 19 6.19 12.95 4.34
C GLU A 19 4.67 12.91 4.46
N SER A 20 4.07 14.10 4.34
CA SER A 20 2.63 14.31 4.16
C SER A 20 1.75 13.62 5.20
N ILE A 21 0.66 12.98 4.75
CA ILE A 21 -0.38 12.36 5.58
C ILE A 21 0.17 11.16 6.35
N ILE A 22 0.95 10.29 5.68
CA ILE A 22 1.52 9.09 6.31
C ILE A 22 2.56 9.47 7.36
N GLY A 23 3.45 10.42 7.06
CA GLY A 23 4.44 10.93 8.03
C GLY A 23 3.78 11.51 9.28
N ARG A 24 2.69 12.29 9.12
CA ARG A 24 1.90 12.79 10.26
C ARG A 24 1.25 11.66 11.05
N ALA A 25 0.64 10.68 10.37
CA ALA A 25 -0.01 9.55 11.04
C ALA A 25 0.97 8.71 11.88
N ILE A 26 2.23 8.57 11.43
CA ILE A 26 3.32 7.93 12.18
C ILE A 26 3.71 8.80 13.39
N LYS A 27 3.93 10.10 13.20
CA LYS A 27 4.28 11.05 14.25
C LYS A 27 3.20 11.10 15.34
N ASP A 28 1.93 11.10 14.94
CA ASP A 28 0.77 11.09 15.84
C ASP A 28 0.49 9.70 16.44
N LYS A 29 1.33 8.70 16.17
CA LYS A 29 1.22 7.32 16.67
C LYS A 29 -0.08 6.61 16.30
N LYS A 30 -0.81 7.07 15.27
CA LYS A 30 -2.02 6.43 14.74
C LYS A 30 -1.68 5.14 14.00
N ILE A 31 -0.54 5.14 13.32
CA ILE A 31 0.06 3.95 12.73
C ILE A 31 1.51 3.80 13.21
N ARG A 32 2.01 2.57 13.17
CA ARG A 32 3.42 2.25 13.43
C ARG A 32 3.91 1.34 12.31
N ILE A 33 5.09 1.62 11.80
CA ILE A 33 5.72 0.81 10.76
C ILE A 33 7.06 0.32 11.30
N LYS A 34 7.30 -1.00 11.15
CA LYS A 34 8.55 -1.63 11.56
C LYS A 34 9.07 -2.48 10.42
N PHE A 35 10.37 -2.37 10.17
CA PHE A 35 11.06 -3.15 9.16
C PHE A 35 11.82 -4.31 9.82
N TYR A 36 11.88 -5.42 9.08
CA TYR A 36 12.61 -6.61 9.45
C TYR A 36 13.38 -7.05 8.21
N ASN A 37 14.71 -6.88 8.27
CA ASN A 37 15.55 -7.17 7.12
C ASN A 37 16.05 -8.63 7.18
N PRO A 38 15.69 -9.49 6.20
CA PRO A 38 16.23 -10.86 6.14
C PRO A 38 17.74 -10.93 6.06
N ILE A 39 18.41 -9.90 5.52
CA ILE A 39 19.89 -9.84 5.43
C ILE A 39 20.52 -9.88 6.81
N ASP A 40 19.89 -9.32 7.85
CA ASP A 40 20.39 -9.29 9.22
C ASP A 40 20.58 -10.70 9.82
N PHE A 41 19.94 -11.70 9.21
CA PHE A 41 20.00 -13.11 9.63
C PHE A 41 20.86 -13.96 8.69
N CYS A 42 21.48 -13.35 7.69
CA CYS A 42 22.36 -14.03 6.77
C CYS A 42 23.75 -14.21 7.43
N GLU A 43 24.32 -15.39 7.29
CA GLU A 43 25.69 -15.63 7.76
C GLU A 43 26.68 -14.76 6.95
N PRO A 44 27.77 -14.30 7.57
CA PRO A 44 28.80 -13.55 6.87
C PRO A 44 29.24 -14.23 5.58
N LYS A 45 29.41 -13.46 4.52
CA LYS A 45 29.81 -13.94 3.17
C LYS A 45 28.84 -14.89 2.47
N LYS A 46 27.67 -15.21 3.05
CA LYS A 46 26.61 -15.96 2.35
C LYS A 46 25.61 -15.00 1.68
N ARG A 47 24.99 -15.47 0.61
CA ARG A 47 23.97 -14.72 -0.12
C ARG A 47 22.60 -14.92 0.53
N VAL A 48 21.73 -13.90 0.40
CA VAL A 48 20.33 -13.93 0.84
C VAL A 48 19.45 -14.77 -0.11
N ASP A 49 19.98 -15.11 -1.28
CA ASP A 49 19.32 -15.81 -2.38
C ASP A 49 20.11 -17.07 -2.81
N ALA A 50 19.48 -17.93 -3.58
CA ALA A 50 20.08 -19.11 -4.20
C ALA A 50 19.45 -19.37 -5.57
N ARG A 51 20.09 -20.21 -6.38
CA ARG A 51 19.53 -20.65 -7.67
C ARG A 51 18.25 -21.47 -7.47
N PRO A 52 17.23 -21.30 -8.32
CA PRO A 52 16.01 -22.08 -8.23
C PRO A 52 16.27 -23.56 -8.52
N TYR A 53 15.54 -24.44 -7.83
CA TYR A 53 15.41 -25.83 -8.26
C TYR A 53 14.66 -25.88 -9.59
N GLY A 54 15.00 -26.82 -10.45
CA GLY A 54 14.45 -26.92 -11.79
C GLY A 54 15.19 -26.08 -12.84
N GLY A 55 16.18 -25.30 -12.43
CA GLY A 55 16.95 -24.43 -13.34
C GLY A 55 16.23 -23.14 -13.71
N GLY A 56 16.76 -22.44 -14.72
CA GLY A 56 16.24 -21.15 -15.18
C GLY A 56 17.11 -19.97 -14.74
N PRO A 57 16.87 -18.78 -15.32
CA PRO A 57 17.56 -17.55 -14.96
C PRO A 57 17.10 -17.04 -13.59
N GLY A 58 17.89 -16.14 -13.00
CA GLY A 58 17.54 -15.43 -11.78
C GLY A 58 17.88 -16.19 -10.50
N MET A 59 17.38 -15.65 -9.40
CA MET A 59 17.66 -16.11 -8.03
C MET A 59 16.36 -16.12 -7.22
N VAL A 60 16.26 -16.99 -6.23
CA VAL A 60 15.14 -17.11 -5.30
C VAL A 60 15.62 -16.76 -3.89
N LEU A 61 14.88 -15.93 -3.19
CA LEU A 61 15.18 -15.55 -1.80
C LEU A 61 14.99 -16.74 -0.86
N ARG A 62 15.98 -16.95 0.00
CA ARG A 62 16.10 -18.13 0.88
C ARG A 62 15.05 -18.09 2.00
N PRO A 63 14.31 -19.20 2.25
CA PRO A 63 13.18 -19.22 3.15
C PRO A 63 13.55 -19.01 4.62
N GLU A 64 14.66 -19.57 5.08
CA GLU A 64 15.05 -19.51 6.49
C GLU A 64 15.31 -18.08 6.98
N LEU A 65 15.77 -17.19 6.11
CA LEU A 65 16.04 -15.80 6.46
C LEU A 65 14.73 -15.02 6.66
N PHE A 66 13.76 -15.26 5.82
CA PHE A 66 12.43 -14.67 5.94
C PHE A 66 11.68 -15.20 7.17
N LEU A 67 11.79 -16.48 7.47
CA LEU A 67 11.19 -17.08 8.67
C LEU A 67 11.87 -16.56 9.94
N LYS A 68 13.19 -16.38 9.95
CA LYS A 68 13.91 -15.75 11.06
C LYS A 68 13.47 -14.28 11.24
N ALA A 69 13.36 -13.51 10.17
CA ALA A 69 12.85 -12.14 10.22
C ALA A 69 11.42 -12.09 10.78
N PHE A 70 10.53 -12.97 10.31
CA PHE A 70 9.16 -13.09 10.82
C PHE A 70 9.12 -13.43 12.30
N SER A 71 9.97 -14.33 12.80
CA SER A 71 10.02 -14.72 14.22
C SER A 71 10.34 -13.56 15.19
N LYS A 72 10.91 -12.45 14.67
CA LYS A 72 11.16 -11.23 15.47
C LYS A 72 9.93 -10.34 15.62
N ILE A 73 8.87 -10.64 14.89
CA ILE A 73 7.62 -9.88 14.99
C ILE A 73 6.86 -10.34 16.23
N LYS A 74 6.67 -9.43 17.19
CA LYS A 74 5.89 -9.70 18.38
C LYS A 74 4.40 -9.53 18.07
N ILE A 75 3.76 -10.58 17.57
CA ILE A 75 2.31 -10.63 17.31
C ILE A 75 1.59 -10.85 18.64
N LYS A 76 0.66 -9.96 18.99
CA LYS A 76 -0.12 -10.05 20.21
C LYS A 76 -1.41 -10.87 20.05
N ASP A 77 -2.05 -10.76 18.88
CA ASP A 77 -3.30 -11.45 18.56
C ASP A 77 -3.27 -11.95 17.12
N ASN A 78 -3.16 -13.27 16.98
CA ASN A 78 -3.15 -13.92 15.67
C ASN A 78 -4.48 -13.77 14.91
N LYS A 79 -5.62 -13.64 15.61
CA LYS A 79 -6.95 -13.46 14.97
C LYS A 79 -7.10 -12.07 14.35
N ARG A 80 -6.37 -11.07 14.87
CA ARG A 80 -6.35 -9.71 14.39
C ARG A 80 -5.07 -9.36 13.63
N THR A 81 -4.33 -10.38 13.20
CA THR A 81 -3.13 -10.22 12.37
C THR A 81 -3.39 -10.75 10.97
N LYS A 82 -2.96 -10.00 9.96
CA LYS A 82 -2.96 -10.42 8.56
C LYS A 82 -1.54 -10.57 8.04
N ILE A 83 -1.24 -11.71 7.42
CA ILE A 83 0.04 -11.95 6.75
C ILE A 83 -0.20 -11.90 5.24
N ILE A 84 0.57 -11.09 4.54
CA ILE A 84 0.47 -10.84 3.10
C ILE A 84 1.83 -11.08 2.46
N LEU A 85 1.83 -11.83 1.36
CA LEU A 85 2.94 -11.96 0.42
C LEU A 85 2.55 -11.28 -0.89
N PHE A 86 3.41 -10.41 -1.42
CA PHE A 86 3.12 -9.78 -2.71
C PHE A 86 3.49 -10.71 -3.87
N SER A 87 2.53 -10.89 -4.77
CA SER A 87 2.66 -11.74 -5.95
C SER A 87 1.77 -11.20 -7.07
N PRO A 88 2.24 -11.12 -8.33
CA PRO A 88 1.39 -10.73 -9.47
C PRO A 88 0.17 -11.65 -9.65
N ALA A 89 0.30 -12.94 -9.30
CA ALA A 89 -0.77 -13.93 -9.37
C ALA A 89 -1.73 -13.92 -8.16
N GLY A 90 -1.47 -13.06 -7.17
CA GLY A 90 -2.26 -12.95 -5.96
C GLY A 90 -3.66 -12.36 -6.17
N LYS A 91 -4.50 -12.43 -5.14
CA LYS A 91 -5.80 -11.76 -5.14
C LYS A 91 -5.61 -10.25 -5.31
N LYS A 92 -6.37 -9.62 -6.20
CA LYS A 92 -6.31 -8.17 -6.41
C LYS A 92 -6.67 -7.40 -5.15
N PHE A 93 -5.83 -6.44 -4.81
CA PHE A 93 -6.08 -5.45 -3.79
C PHE A 93 -7.10 -4.42 -4.29
N THR A 94 -8.04 -4.04 -3.45
CA THR A 94 -9.11 -3.10 -3.77
C THR A 94 -9.37 -2.17 -2.59
N THR A 95 -10.06 -1.07 -2.81
CA THR A 95 -10.54 -0.17 -1.73
C THR A 95 -11.35 -0.94 -0.68
N GLU A 96 -12.20 -1.87 -1.12
CA GLU A 96 -13.00 -2.70 -0.21
C GLU A 96 -12.11 -3.60 0.67
N TYR A 97 -11.03 -4.14 0.11
CA TYR A 97 -10.04 -4.88 0.88
C TYR A 97 -9.36 -3.98 1.93
N ALA A 98 -9.01 -2.73 1.56
CA ALA A 98 -8.41 -1.76 2.47
C ALA A 98 -9.36 -1.42 3.62
N LYS A 99 -10.63 -1.11 3.34
CA LYS A 99 -11.69 -0.84 4.33
C LYS A 99 -11.86 -1.98 5.32
N LYS A 100 -11.97 -3.22 4.81
CA LYS A 100 -12.09 -4.42 5.66
C LYS A 100 -10.85 -4.63 6.51
N SER A 101 -9.67 -4.41 5.95
CA SER A 101 -8.41 -4.58 6.67
C SER A 101 -8.27 -3.58 7.81
N ALA A 102 -8.58 -2.30 7.57
CA ALA A 102 -8.54 -1.25 8.58
C ALA A 102 -9.45 -1.53 9.79
N LYS A 103 -10.63 -2.13 9.55
CA LYS A 103 -11.61 -2.48 10.59
C LYS A 103 -11.23 -3.76 11.35
N LYS A 104 -10.69 -4.77 10.64
CA LYS A 104 -10.52 -6.12 11.18
C LYS A 104 -9.19 -6.33 11.89
N TYR A 105 -8.10 -5.76 11.37
CA TYR A 105 -6.75 -6.10 11.81
C TYR A 105 -6.11 -4.98 12.65
N THR A 106 -5.31 -5.37 13.61
CA THR A 106 -4.43 -4.48 14.39
C THR A 106 -3.01 -4.52 13.88
N ASP A 107 -2.64 -5.66 13.28
CA ASP A 107 -1.29 -5.93 12.77
C ASP A 107 -1.36 -6.48 11.36
N ILE A 108 -0.58 -5.92 10.45
CA ILE A 108 -0.45 -6.38 9.07
C ILE A 108 1.03 -6.64 8.81
N VAL A 109 1.36 -7.91 8.53
CA VAL A 109 2.69 -8.32 8.13
C VAL A 109 2.72 -8.39 6.61
N MET A 110 3.63 -7.67 5.99
CA MET A 110 3.83 -7.61 4.54
C MET A 110 5.20 -8.15 4.19
N ILE A 111 5.25 -9.13 3.29
CA ILE A 111 6.47 -9.79 2.86
C ILE A 111 6.76 -9.36 1.43
N SER A 112 7.84 -8.61 1.24
CA SER A 112 8.27 -8.06 -0.05
C SER A 112 9.36 -8.95 -0.64
N GLY A 113 9.07 -9.59 -1.77
CA GLY A 113 10.02 -10.38 -2.54
C GLY A 113 10.78 -9.55 -3.57
N ARG A 114 11.88 -10.09 -4.06
CA ARG A 114 12.72 -9.59 -5.16
C ARG A 114 13.14 -10.76 -6.05
N TYR A 115 13.74 -10.45 -7.18
CA TYR A 115 14.23 -11.42 -8.17
C TYR A 115 13.08 -12.31 -8.68
N GLU A 116 13.27 -13.64 -8.70
CA GLU A 116 12.24 -14.61 -9.07
C GLU A 116 11.21 -14.86 -7.94
N GLY A 117 11.36 -14.16 -6.81
CA GLY A 117 10.47 -14.25 -5.65
C GLY A 117 11.12 -14.85 -4.42
N ILE A 118 10.27 -15.28 -3.50
CA ILE A 118 10.65 -15.94 -2.24
C ILE A 118 10.27 -17.39 -2.34
N ASP A 119 11.11 -18.29 -1.77
CA ASP A 119 10.81 -19.71 -1.71
C ASP A 119 9.38 -19.98 -1.22
N ALA A 120 8.62 -20.76 -1.99
CA ALA A 120 7.19 -21.00 -1.77
C ALA A 120 6.86 -21.61 -0.40
N ARG A 121 7.84 -22.20 0.28
CA ARG A 121 7.69 -22.75 1.64
C ARG A 121 7.38 -21.65 2.66
N VAL A 122 7.86 -20.41 2.45
CA VAL A 122 7.53 -19.26 3.32
C VAL A 122 6.05 -18.99 3.30
N GLN A 123 5.43 -18.90 2.14
CA GLN A 123 3.99 -18.69 1.97
C GLN A 123 3.17 -19.80 2.66
N LYS A 124 3.56 -21.06 2.45
CA LYS A 124 2.87 -22.23 3.03
C LYS A 124 2.98 -22.29 4.55
N ILE A 125 4.20 -22.08 5.10
CA ILE A 125 4.47 -22.12 6.56
C ILE A 125 3.72 -21.01 7.28
N LEU A 126 3.78 -19.77 6.75
CA LEU A 126 3.16 -18.61 7.36
C LEU A 126 1.68 -18.48 7.02
N LYS A 127 1.13 -19.32 6.15
CA LYS A 127 -0.23 -19.24 5.60
C LYS A 127 -0.52 -17.80 5.09
N ALA A 128 0.48 -17.20 4.44
CA ALA A 128 0.40 -15.85 3.94
C ALA A 128 -0.58 -15.79 2.76
N GLN A 129 -1.42 -14.75 2.72
CA GLN A 129 -2.28 -14.49 1.58
C GLN A 129 -1.47 -13.80 0.49
N GLU A 130 -1.51 -14.34 -0.73
CA GLU A 130 -0.94 -13.65 -1.88
C GLU A 130 -1.84 -12.52 -2.35
N ILE A 131 -1.25 -11.33 -2.54
CA ILE A 131 -1.94 -10.11 -2.95
C ILE A 131 -1.19 -9.49 -4.15
N SER A 132 -1.97 -9.12 -5.17
CA SER A 132 -1.54 -8.33 -6.33
C SER A 132 -2.11 -6.92 -6.24
N ILE A 133 -1.35 -5.91 -6.65
CA ILE A 133 -1.83 -4.52 -6.75
C ILE A 133 -2.26 -4.13 -8.17
N GLY A 134 -2.17 -5.04 -9.14
CA GLY A 134 -2.57 -4.79 -10.54
C GLY A 134 -2.04 -5.83 -11.50
N ASP A 135 -2.49 -5.74 -12.75
CA ASP A 135 -2.14 -6.67 -13.84
C ASP A 135 -0.82 -6.25 -14.51
N TYR A 136 0.23 -6.16 -13.72
CA TYR A 136 1.59 -5.83 -14.16
C TYR A 136 2.61 -6.42 -13.19
N VAL A 137 3.83 -6.61 -13.69
CA VAL A 137 4.95 -7.12 -12.89
C VAL A 137 5.82 -5.95 -12.46
N LEU A 138 6.22 -5.94 -11.20
CA LEU A 138 7.15 -4.99 -10.60
C LEU A 138 8.47 -5.67 -10.27
N THR A 139 9.52 -4.88 -10.07
CA THR A 139 10.84 -5.39 -9.68
C THR A 139 10.91 -5.91 -8.24
N GLY A 140 9.86 -5.70 -7.43
CA GLY A 140 9.80 -6.16 -6.05
C GLY A 140 8.52 -5.78 -5.33
N GLY A 141 8.40 -6.25 -4.09
CA GLY A 141 7.21 -6.06 -3.25
C GLY A 141 7.18 -4.78 -2.43
N GLU A 142 8.18 -3.92 -2.51
CA GLU A 142 8.27 -2.70 -1.69
C GLU A 142 7.22 -1.65 -2.11
N LEU A 143 7.06 -1.41 -3.42
CA LEU A 143 6.01 -0.52 -3.93
C LEU A 143 4.61 -1.03 -3.58
N PRO A 144 4.27 -2.31 -3.80
CA PRO A 144 3.03 -2.89 -3.28
C PRO A 144 2.81 -2.66 -1.78
N ALA A 145 3.84 -2.81 -0.97
CA ALA A 145 3.75 -2.56 0.47
C ALA A 145 3.40 -1.09 0.77
N MET A 146 4.02 -0.13 0.08
CA MET A 146 3.69 1.30 0.22
C MET A 146 2.26 1.60 -0.20
N VAL A 147 1.78 1.03 -1.30
CA VAL A 147 0.38 1.16 -1.76
C VAL A 147 -0.59 0.65 -0.70
N LEU A 148 -0.33 -0.50 -0.10
CA LEU A 148 -1.19 -1.04 0.95
C LEU A 148 -1.14 -0.20 2.23
N ILE A 149 0.05 0.26 2.65
CA ILE A 149 0.19 1.14 3.83
C ILE A 149 -0.65 2.41 3.63
N ASP A 150 -0.52 3.08 2.48
CA ASP A 150 -1.29 4.28 2.19
C ASP A 150 -2.80 3.99 2.19
N SER A 151 -3.22 3.09 1.32
CA SER A 151 -4.64 2.80 1.09
C SER A 151 -5.37 2.30 2.36
N ILE A 152 -4.72 1.49 3.20
CA ILE A 152 -5.31 1.04 4.45
C ILE A 152 -5.29 2.14 5.51
N SER A 153 -4.21 2.93 5.59
CA SER A 153 -4.08 3.99 6.58
C SER A 153 -5.14 5.07 6.42
N ARG A 154 -5.46 5.48 5.19
CA ARG A 154 -6.52 6.48 4.95
C ARG A 154 -7.91 6.02 5.39
N GLN A 155 -8.15 4.72 5.58
CA GLN A 155 -9.39 4.16 6.11
C GLN A 155 -9.45 4.18 7.66
N ILE A 156 -8.36 4.55 8.33
CA ILE A 156 -8.32 4.64 9.79
C ILE A 156 -8.86 6.02 10.21
N PRO A 157 -9.86 6.07 11.12
CA PRO A 157 -10.43 7.32 11.58
C PRO A 157 -9.37 8.33 12.07
N GLY A 158 -9.48 9.57 11.62
CA GLY A 158 -8.63 10.68 12.04
C GLY A 158 -7.24 10.73 11.35
N ILE A 159 -6.91 9.87 10.39
CA ILE A 159 -5.70 10.00 9.56
C ILE A 159 -5.94 11.03 8.46
N LEU A 160 -7.00 10.90 7.69
CA LEU A 160 -7.54 12.01 6.90
C LEU A 160 -8.41 12.86 7.83
N GLY A 161 -8.34 14.19 7.73
CA GLY A 161 -8.98 15.12 8.66
C GLY A 161 -10.44 14.76 8.97
N LYS A 162 -11.38 15.07 8.06
CA LYS A 162 -12.78 14.68 8.20
C LYS A 162 -13.03 13.39 7.44
N TYR A 163 -13.95 12.54 7.94
CA TYR A 163 -14.36 11.28 7.27
C TYR A 163 -14.89 11.55 5.83
N GLU A 164 -15.57 12.68 5.67
CA GLU A 164 -16.05 13.19 4.35
C GLU A 164 -14.90 13.50 3.36
N SER A 165 -13.64 13.48 3.82
CA SER A 165 -12.47 13.62 2.95
C SER A 165 -12.13 12.34 2.21
N LEU A 166 -12.78 11.21 2.55
CA LEU A 166 -12.67 9.98 1.77
C LEU A 166 -13.44 10.16 0.45
N GLU A 167 -12.71 10.21 -0.65
CA GLU A 167 -13.30 10.38 -1.99
C GLU A 167 -14.28 9.26 -2.34
N GLU A 168 -14.07 8.07 -1.78
CA GLU A 168 -14.92 6.90 -1.97
C GLU A 168 -16.30 7.03 -1.31
N GLU A 169 -16.46 7.93 -0.35
CA GLU A 169 -17.71 8.13 0.42
C GLU A 169 -18.51 9.35 -0.06
N ARG A 170 -18.00 10.08 -1.03
CA ARG A 170 -18.67 11.29 -1.55
C ARG A 170 -18.94 11.19 -3.06
N VAL A 171 -19.88 11.99 -3.53
CA VAL A 171 -20.05 12.22 -4.95
C VAL A 171 -18.87 13.02 -5.47
N SER A 172 -17.91 12.35 -6.11
CA SER A 172 -16.77 12.98 -6.76
C SER A 172 -16.94 12.90 -8.28
N SER A 173 -16.42 13.88 -9.01
CA SER A 173 -16.27 13.83 -10.46
C SER A 173 -14.83 13.51 -10.82
N SER A 174 -14.60 12.97 -12.01
CA SER A 174 -13.25 12.82 -12.58
C SER A 174 -12.59 14.18 -12.83
N GLU A 175 -13.42 15.22 -13.08
CA GLU A 175 -12.95 16.59 -13.27
C GLU A 175 -13.16 17.43 -12.01
N VAL A 176 -12.10 18.09 -11.57
CA VAL A 176 -12.14 19.05 -10.47
C VAL A 176 -11.56 20.39 -10.91
N TYR A 177 -12.16 21.46 -10.44
CA TYR A 177 -11.79 22.83 -10.80
C TYR A 177 -11.51 23.66 -9.56
N THR A 178 -10.53 24.58 -9.67
CA THR A 178 -10.20 25.54 -8.65
C THR A 178 -10.19 26.96 -9.21
N ARG A 179 -9.91 27.95 -8.39
CA ARG A 179 -9.78 29.34 -8.81
C ARG A 179 -8.50 29.58 -9.60
N PRO A 180 -8.51 30.50 -10.59
CA PRO A 180 -9.61 31.41 -10.97
C PRO A 180 -10.66 30.77 -11.85
N GLU A 181 -11.87 31.38 -11.97
CA GLU A 181 -12.95 30.94 -12.86
C GLU A 181 -12.54 30.85 -14.33
N ILE A 182 -11.70 31.79 -14.79
CA ILE A 182 -11.16 31.83 -16.14
C ILE A 182 -9.64 31.78 -16.05
N PHE A 183 -9.08 30.67 -16.50
CA PHE A 183 -7.63 30.51 -16.62
C PHE A 183 -7.20 30.82 -18.06
N LYS A 184 -6.32 31.82 -18.21
CA LYS A 184 -5.77 32.22 -19.53
C LYS A 184 -4.41 31.54 -19.77
N TYR A 185 -4.31 30.82 -20.87
CA TYR A 185 -3.06 30.16 -21.27
C TYR A 185 -2.87 30.20 -22.78
N LYS A 186 -1.72 30.68 -23.25
CA LYS A 186 -1.37 30.80 -24.68
C LYS A 186 -2.48 31.45 -25.53
N GLY A 187 -3.04 32.57 -25.08
CA GLY A 187 -4.10 33.31 -25.76
C GLY A 187 -5.50 32.67 -25.72
N LYS A 188 -5.65 31.49 -25.10
CA LYS A 188 -6.95 30.80 -24.94
C LYS A 188 -7.48 30.94 -23.51
N ASN A 189 -8.80 30.99 -23.39
CA ASN A 189 -9.50 31.03 -22.10
C ASN A 189 -10.06 29.65 -21.78
N TYR A 190 -9.69 29.11 -20.64
CA TYR A 190 -10.22 27.87 -20.07
C TYR A 190 -11.13 28.23 -18.89
N LYS A 191 -12.41 27.87 -18.99
CA LYS A 191 -13.44 28.29 -18.02
C LYS A 191 -13.89 27.13 -17.16
N VAL A 192 -14.21 27.42 -15.91
CA VAL A 192 -14.93 26.49 -15.04
C VAL A 192 -16.34 26.29 -15.58
N PRO A 193 -16.89 25.07 -15.60
CA PRO A 193 -18.28 24.82 -15.98
C PRO A 193 -19.27 25.66 -15.16
N LYS A 194 -20.19 26.36 -15.86
CA LYS A 194 -21.14 27.29 -15.21
C LYS A 194 -21.97 26.63 -14.09
N VAL A 195 -22.25 25.34 -14.21
CA VAL A 195 -23.02 24.60 -13.20
C VAL A 195 -22.30 24.58 -11.84
N LEU A 196 -20.95 24.54 -11.82
CA LEU A 196 -20.16 24.56 -10.59
C LEU A 196 -20.14 25.94 -9.91
N LEU A 197 -20.48 26.99 -10.66
CA LEU A 197 -20.54 28.38 -10.17
C LEU A 197 -21.95 28.77 -9.75
N SER A 198 -22.95 27.94 -10.02
CA SER A 198 -24.37 28.28 -9.85
C SER A 198 -24.85 28.31 -8.39
N GLY A 199 -24.11 27.69 -7.44
CA GLY A 199 -24.57 27.48 -6.07
C GLY A 199 -25.72 26.47 -5.90
N HIS A 200 -26.24 25.89 -6.98
CA HIS A 200 -27.31 24.92 -6.96
C HIS A 200 -26.78 23.50 -6.68
N GLN A 201 -26.82 23.09 -5.42
CA GLN A 201 -26.20 21.84 -4.95
C GLN A 201 -26.68 20.61 -5.74
N ALA A 202 -28.00 20.48 -5.96
CA ALA A 202 -28.55 19.34 -6.70
C ALA A 202 -28.00 19.23 -8.14
N LYS A 203 -27.93 20.37 -8.86
CA LYS A 203 -27.38 20.39 -10.24
C LYS A 203 -25.87 20.12 -10.25
N ILE A 204 -25.14 20.57 -9.23
CA ILE A 204 -23.72 20.30 -9.09
C ILE A 204 -23.47 18.80 -8.84
N GLU A 205 -24.27 18.17 -7.99
CA GLU A 205 -24.17 16.71 -7.72
C GLU A 205 -24.53 15.88 -8.95
N GLU A 206 -25.59 16.24 -9.67
CA GLU A 206 -25.95 15.60 -10.92
C GLU A 206 -24.84 15.68 -11.97
N TRP A 207 -24.25 16.89 -12.11
CA TRP A 207 -23.11 17.09 -13.01
C TRP A 207 -21.91 16.23 -12.60
N LYS A 208 -21.58 16.16 -11.32
CA LYS A 208 -20.48 15.32 -10.82
C LYS A 208 -20.74 13.83 -11.10
N GLN A 209 -21.98 13.36 -10.95
CA GLN A 209 -22.34 11.96 -11.24
C GLN A 209 -22.17 11.60 -12.71
N ARG A 210 -22.46 12.53 -13.63
CA ARG A 210 -22.30 12.33 -15.08
C ARG A 210 -20.83 12.30 -15.52
N GLN A 211 -19.90 12.79 -14.68
CA GLN A 211 -18.46 12.83 -14.96
C GLN A 211 -17.70 11.63 -14.31
N LYS A 212 -18.41 10.67 -13.75
CA LYS A 212 -17.84 9.40 -13.30
C LYS A 212 -17.66 8.49 -14.51
#